data_cd091d6996bb462fdc5391e80d665627
#
_entry.id   cd091d6996bb462fdc5391e80d665627
#
_cell.length_a   1.000
_cell.length_b   1.000
_cell.length_c   1.000
_cell.angle_alpha   90.00
_cell.angle_beta   90.00
_cell.angle_gamma   90.00
#
_symmetry.space_group_name_H-M   'P 1'
#
loop_
_entity.id
_entity.type
_entity.pdbx_description
1 polymer ?
#
loop_
_entity_poly.entity_id
_entity_poly.type
_entity_poly.pdbx_seq_one_letter_code
_entity_poly.pdbx_strand_id
1 'polypeptide(L)'
;MCGIVGYIGRKTAAPVIINGLKKLEYRGYDSFGIATIGSGIEICKHAGRISENARSALHLNGTIGIGHTRWATHGAPNDINAHPHTDCKNRFGIVHNGIIENYADLKRQLIARGHRFLSETDTEVVAHLIEENYTDNLLSAVQSVLPKLKGSYALLVISPEEQRIVAARNASPLVIGIGDGEYFAASDMTPILEHTERAIFLEDGDVASLARTKIEIYNGKDPVDRQVELVDWSVEDTKKGGFAHFMLKEIFEQPQAFYDSIRSLNQETLPAIAEKPSSVAIVACGSSYHAGLIFKYIMEETCGIPVRVDFASEFRYFPPPVSCLVIGITQSGETADTLTALKQAKSHNCPTLAITNVLGSSVSRIADTTIFMRAGPEISVAATKSFVAQLAVMMQLVNLTSGLHFTRVLQQAHRAIEDVLMKDLSDAISTCKNAQSLFYVGRGAFYPVSLEGALKMKEISYIHAEGYAAGELKHGPFALLSKDTPVIAICMPDDTYGAMISNIKEMKARGAPVIALGIEGDGELADIVDIFIPLPKTHRFVQILTSLVVLQLLAYHTAVALGRDVDKPRNLAKSVTVE
;
A
#
# COMPACT_ATOMS: atom_id res chain seq x y z
N MET A 1 -6.09 -0.78 8.01
CA MET A 1 -6.02 0.70 8.09
C MET A 1 -7.41 1.30 7.92
N CYS A 2 -7.60 2.50 8.43
CA CYS A 2 -8.88 3.20 8.37
C CYS A 2 -8.88 4.27 7.27
N GLY A 3 -10.06 4.73 6.86
CA GLY A 3 -10.25 5.84 5.93
C GLY A 3 -10.95 7.01 6.61
N ILE A 4 -10.42 8.23 6.46
CA ILE A 4 -11.02 9.47 6.96
C ILE A 4 -11.44 10.34 5.79
N VAL A 5 -12.62 10.98 5.89
CA VAL A 5 -13.08 12.05 5.00
C VAL A 5 -13.77 13.13 5.83
N GLY A 6 -13.33 14.37 5.68
CA GLY A 6 -13.98 15.58 6.19
C GLY A 6 -14.38 16.50 5.05
N TYR A 7 -15.48 17.21 5.23
CA TYR A 7 -15.99 18.19 4.27
C TYR A 7 -16.53 19.43 4.97
N ILE A 8 -16.15 20.59 4.47
CA ILE A 8 -16.74 21.88 4.81
C ILE A 8 -16.96 22.68 3.54
N GLY A 9 -18.20 23.10 3.27
CA GLY A 9 -18.51 23.81 2.04
C GLY A 9 -19.96 24.27 1.96
N ARG A 10 -20.49 24.33 0.73
CA ARG A 10 -21.85 24.79 0.45
C ARG A 10 -22.83 23.63 0.24
N LYS A 11 -22.32 22.44 -0.12
CA LYS A 11 -23.13 21.24 -0.38
C LYS A 11 -23.50 20.54 0.93
N THR A 12 -24.52 19.71 0.92
CA THR A 12 -24.78 18.78 2.02
C THR A 12 -23.59 17.86 2.19
N ALA A 13 -23.05 17.76 3.41
CA ALA A 13 -21.80 17.06 3.70
C ALA A 13 -21.93 15.52 3.55
N ALA A 14 -23.05 14.93 3.99
CA ALA A 14 -23.21 13.49 4.02
C ALA A 14 -23.00 12.80 2.65
N PRO A 15 -23.59 13.23 1.52
CA PRO A 15 -23.34 12.62 0.22
C PRO A 15 -21.87 12.71 -0.22
N VAL A 16 -21.21 13.84 0.03
CA VAL A 16 -19.79 14.05 -0.29
C VAL A 16 -18.91 13.07 0.48
N ILE A 17 -19.17 12.97 1.79
CA ILE A 17 -18.41 12.08 2.68
C ILE A 17 -18.68 10.60 2.33
N ILE A 18 -19.92 10.20 2.07
CA ILE A 18 -20.28 8.84 1.66
C ILE A 18 -19.51 8.44 0.39
N ASN A 19 -19.49 9.32 -0.62
CA ASN A 19 -18.77 9.04 -1.86
C ASN A 19 -17.25 8.92 -1.63
N GLY A 20 -16.69 9.79 -0.78
CA GLY A 20 -15.29 9.72 -0.41
C GLY A 20 -14.95 8.45 0.38
N LEU A 21 -15.77 8.07 1.37
CA LEU A 21 -15.57 6.85 2.15
C LEU A 21 -15.69 5.57 1.32
N LYS A 22 -16.59 5.53 0.33
CA LYS A 22 -16.67 4.40 -0.61
C LYS A 22 -15.37 4.18 -1.36
N LYS A 23 -14.68 5.26 -1.73
CA LYS A 23 -13.38 5.21 -2.39
C LYS A 23 -12.24 4.79 -1.44
N LEU A 24 -12.42 4.97 -0.12
CA LEU A 24 -11.49 4.55 0.91
C LEU A 24 -11.83 3.19 1.53
N GLU A 25 -12.89 2.51 1.10
CA GLU A 25 -13.32 1.23 1.67
C GLU A 25 -12.24 0.14 1.57
N TYR A 26 -11.31 0.25 0.61
CA TYR A 26 -10.13 -0.64 0.51
C TYR A 26 -9.16 -0.52 1.69
N ARG A 27 -9.25 0.58 2.47
CA ARG A 27 -8.43 0.81 3.66
C ARG A 27 -9.04 0.20 4.93
N GLY A 28 -10.36 0.06 5.00
CA GLY A 28 -11.06 -0.51 6.13
C GLY A 28 -12.55 -0.68 5.82
N TYR A 29 -13.13 -1.80 6.22
CA TYR A 29 -14.50 -2.20 5.89
C TYR A 29 -15.25 -2.92 7.01
N ASP A 30 -14.70 -2.92 8.23
CA ASP A 30 -15.29 -3.61 9.39
C ASP A 30 -16.47 -2.83 9.97
N SER A 31 -16.41 -1.51 9.91
CA SER A 31 -17.51 -0.60 10.25
C SER A 31 -17.28 0.77 9.62
N PHE A 32 -18.35 1.58 9.56
CA PHE A 32 -18.25 2.98 9.12
C PHE A 32 -19.17 3.87 9.93
N GLY A 33 -18.96 5.18 9.83
CA GLY A 33 -19.89 6.16 10.32
C GLY A 33 -19.56 7.57 9.89
N ILE A 34 -20.55 8.44 10.05
CA ILE A 34 -20.53 9.84 9.61
C ILE A 34 -21.13 10.68 10.72
N ALA A 35 -20.54 11.85 10.97
CA ALA A 35 -21.13 12.92 11.76
C ALA A 35 -21.24 14.19 10.93
N THR A 36 -22.35 14.90 11.04
CA THR A 36 -22.55 16.20 10.43
C THR A 36 -23.03 17.22 11.47
N ILE A 37 -22.79 18.50 11.18
CA ILE A 37 -23.29 19.61 12.01
C ILE A 37 -24.60 20.13 11.40
N GLY A 38 -25.72 19.76 12.03
CA GLY A 38 -27.06 20.33 11.79
C GLY A 38 -27.44 21.31 12.90
N SER A 39 -28.53 21.03 13.63
CA SER A 39 -28.86 21.74 14.87
C SER A 39 -27.96 21.37 16.06
N GLY A 40 -27.26 20.27 15.94
CA GLY A 40 -26.28 19.69 16.83
C GLY A 40 -25.38 18.76 16.02
N ILE A 41 -24.69 17.82 16.67
CA ILE A 41 -23.99 16.73 15.98
C ILE A 41 -25.01 15.61 15.69
N GLU A 42 -25.22 15.34 14.41
CA GLU A 42 -26.02 14.20 13.93
C GLU A 42 -25.07 13.07 13.51
N ILE A 43 -25.29 11.85 14.00
CA ILE A 43 -24.38 10.71 13.80
C ILE A 43 -25.13 9.51 13.22
N CYS A 44 -24.51 8.86 12.24
CA CYS A 44 -24.95 7.56 11.71
C CYS A 44 -23.74 6.62 11.70
N LYS A 45 -23.86 5.45 12.36
CA LYS A 45 -22.79 4.44 12.48
C LYS A 45 -23.33 3.06 12.20
N HIS A 46 -22.56 2.21 11.50
CA HIS A 46 -22.91 0.82 11.20
C HIS A 46 -21.69 -0.09 11.17
N ALA A 47 -21.86 -1.29 11.67
CA ALA A 47 -20.97 -2.40 11.39
C ALA A 47 -21.08 -2.84 9.93
N GLY A 48 -19.99 -3.34 9.34
CA GLY A 48 -19.93 -3.79 7.96
C GLY A 48 -19.61 -2.68 6.96
N ARG A 49 -19.76 -3.00 5.69
CA ARG A 49 -19.30 -2.16 4.56
C ARG A 49 -20.24 -0.97 4.32
N ILE A 50 -19.62 0.19 4.00
CA ILE A 50 -20.38 1.39 3.62
C ILE A 50 -21.14 1.19 2.29
N SER A 51 -20.62 0.37 1.37
CA SER A 51 -21.27 0.04 0.11
C SER A 51 -22.68 -0.58 0.31
N GLU A 52 -22.87 -1.30 1.41
CA GLU A 52 -24.13 -1.99 1.74
C GLU A 52 -25.12 -1.09 2.48
N ASN A 53 -24.65 -0.19 3.34
CA ASN A 53 -25.46 0.55 4.30
C ASN A 53 -25.45 2.08 4.11
N ALA A 54 -24.85 2.60 3.02
CA ALA A 54 -24.68 4.05 2.80
C ALA A 54 -25.99 4.85 2.82
N ARG A 55 -27.14 4.24 2.49
CA ARG A 55 -28.45 4.92 2.47
C ARG A 55 -28.89 5.41 3.84
N SER A 56 -28.48 4.74 4.90
CA SER A 56 -28.83 5.11 6.28
C SER A 56 -28.28 6.47 6.71
N ALA A 57 -27.17 6.93 6.09
CA ALA A 57 -26.57 8.22 6.41
C ALA A 57 -27.03 9.38 5.52
N LEU A 58 -27.86 9.13 4.49
CA LEU A 58 -28.33 10.18 3.57
C LEU A 58 -29.33 11.16 4.19
N HIS A 59 -29.91 10.85 5.33
CA HIS A 59 -30.81 11.75 6.07
C HIS A 59 -30.07 12.81 6.89
N LEU A 60 -28.74 12.66 7.08
CA LEU A 60 -27.95 13.61 7.84
C LEU A 60 -27.89 14.96 7.10
N ASN A 61 -28.20 16.03 7.83
CA ASN A 61 -28.20 17.38 7.31
C ASN A 61 -26.93 18.12 7.76
N GLY A 62 -26.67 19.25 7.11
CA GLY A 62 -25.50 20.08 7.43
C GLY A 62 -24.49 20.12 6.29
N THR A 63 -23.66 21.15 6.33
CA THR A 63 -22.66 21.46 5.29
C THR A 63 -21.22 21.29 5.79
N ILE A 64 -21.10 20.82 7.03
CA ILE A 64 -19.85 20.44 7.68
C ILE A 64 -20.02 19.02 8.21
N GLY A 65 -19.05 18.16 7.98
CA GLY A 65 -19.11 16.81 8.51
C GLY A 65 -17.77 16.08 8.42
N ILE A 66 -17.70 14.96 9.12
CA ILE A 66 -16.56 14.03 9.15
C ILE A 66 -17.08 12.60 9.03
N GLY A 67 -16.29 11.73 8.44
CA GLY A 67 -16.64 10.33 8.29
C GLY A 67 -15.43 9.42 8.33
N HIS A 68 -15.69 8.15 8.57
CA HIS A 68 -14.66 7.16 8.81
C HIS A 68 -15.08 5.77 8.31
N THR A 69 -14.14 5.03 7.73
CA THR A 69 -14.23 3.57 7.52
C THR A 69 -13.16 2.92 8.38
N ARG A 70 -13.58 1.92 9.18
CA ARG A 70 -12.73 1.34 10.22
C ARG A 70 -12.19 -0.02 9.82
N TRP A 71 -10.92 -0.21 10.09
CA TRP A 71 -10.25 -1.48 10.29
C TRP A 71 -10.04 -1.67 11.80
N ALA A 72 -10.67 -2.67 12.39
CA ALA A 72 -10.70 -2.82 13.84
C ALA A 72 -9.33 -3.22 14.40
N THR A 73 -8.77 -2.38 15.27
CA THR A 73 -7.56 -2.65 16.05
C THR A 73 -7.87 -2.82 17.54
N HIS A 74 -8.75 -1.98 18.09
CA HIS A 74 -9.21 -1.99 19.49
C HIS A 74 -10.74 -2.05 19.54
N GLY A 75 -11.29 -3.04 20.22
CA GLY A 75 -12.75 -3.28 20.31
C GLY A 75 -13.33 -3.96 19.08
N ALA A 76 -14.37 -4.79 19.29
CA ALA A 76 -15.03 -5.56 18.25
C ALA A 76 -15.66 -4.66 17.15
N PRO A 77 -15.79 -5.15 15.90
CA PRO A 77 -16.47 -4.43 14.82
C PRO A 77 -18.00 -4.43 15.06
N ASN A 78 -18.49 -3.40 15.72
CA ASN A 78 -19.92 -3.16 15.99
C ASN A 78 -20.23 -1.66 15.87
N ASP A 79 -21.50 -1.30 15.95
CA ASP A 79 -21.96 0.10 15.80
C ASP A 79 -21.42 1.01 16.92
N ILE A 80 -21.22 0.49 18.13
CA ILE A 80 -20.72 1.28 19.27
C ILE A 80 -19.27 1.68 19.05
N ASN A 81 -18.46 0.73 18.60
CA ASN A 81 -17.04 0.92 18.36
C ASN A 81 -16.71 1.56 17.00
N ALA A 82 -17.72 1.76 16.12
CA ALA A 82 -17.56 2.53 14.89
C ALA A 82 -17.34 4.02 15.21
N HIS A 83 -16.47 4.70 14.42
CA HIS A 83 -16.34 6.16 14.48
C HIS A 83 -17.48 6.83 13.72
N PRO A 84 -17.82 8.09 14.04
CA PRO A 84 -17.22 9.00 15.02
C PRO A 84 -17.54 8.67 16.48
N HIS A 85 -16.65 9.10 17.39
CA HIS A 85 -16.90 9.13 18.84
C HIS A 85 -17.20 10.54 19.33
N THR A 86 -17.86 10.67 20.47
CA THR A 86 -18.22 11.96 21.07
C THR A 86 -17.76 12.05 22.53
N ASP A 87 -17.77 13.27 23.06
CA ASP A 87 -17.65 13.56 24.49
C ASP A 87 -18.94 13.25 25.26
N CYS A 88 -18.92 13.38 26.59
CA CYS A 88 -20.09 13.11 27.45
C CYS A 88 -21.32 13.95 27.12
N LYS A 89 -21.16 15.10 26.48
CA LYS A 89 -22.22 16.08 26.19
C LYS A 89 -22.55 16.18 24.70
N ASN A 90 -21.95 15.34 23.85
CA ASN A 90 -22.09 15.39 22.39
C ASN A 90 -21.76 16.78 21.78
N ARG A 91 -20.78 17.48 22.34
CA ARG A 91 -20.29 18.77 21.81
C ARG A 91 -19.21 18.61 20.75
N PHE A 92 -18.50 17.48 20.78
CA PHE A 92 -17.40 17.20 19.86
C PHE A 92 -17.61 15.87 19.17
N GLY A 93 -17.49 15.87 17.85
CA GLY A 93 -17.43 14.64 17.05
C GLY A 93 -16.03 14.39 16.55
N ILE A 94 -15.49 13.18 16.70
CA ILE A 94 -14.10 12.84 16.39
C ILE A 94 -14.00 11.58 15.56
N VAL A 95 -13.17 11.62 14.52
CA VAL A 95 -12.70 10.43 13.79
C VAL A 95 -11.18 10.36 13.88
N HIS A 96 -10.63 9.14 13.89
CA HIS A 96 -9.22 8.89 14.14
C HIS A 96 -8.72 7.70 13.32
N ASN A 97 -7.59 7.88 12.65
CA ASN A 97 -6.75 6.84 12.10
C ASN A 97 -5.46 6.77 12.92
N GLY A 98 -5.02 5.60 13.30
CA GLY A 98 -3.81 5.38 14.09
C GLY A 98 -4.08 4.59 15.35
N ILE A 99 -3.18 4.69 16.32
CA ILE A 99 -3.27 4.05 17.64
C ILE A 99 -2.79 5.03 18.70
N ILE A 100 -3.61 5.24 19.73
CA ILE A 100 -3.22 5.99 20.93
C ILE A 100 -2.68 4.97 21.97
N GLU A 101 -1.38 4.80 21.99
CA GLU A 101 -0.70 3.75 22.78
C GLU A 101 -0.95 3.88 24.29
N ASN A 102 -1.04 5.11 24.81
CA ASN A 102 -1.28 5.37 26.23
C ASN A 102 -2.76 5.55 26.59
N TYR A 103 -3.69 5.10 25.72
CA TYR A 103 -5.13 5.27 25.91
C TYR A 103 -5.64 4.68 27.24
N ALA A 104 -5.11 3.53 27.68
CA ALA A 104 -5.56 2.85 28.89
C ALA A 104 -5.30 3.70 30.15
N ASP A 105 -4.16 4.39 30.21
CA ASP A 105 -3.82 5.29 31.32
C ASP A 105 -4.67 6.56 31.28
N LEU A 106 -4.85 7.14 30.11
CA LEU A 106 -5.71 8.31 29.90
C LEU A 106 -7.16 7.99 30.26
N LYS A 107 -7.68 6.84 29.82
CA LYS A 107 -9.06 6.38 30.14
C LYS A 107 -9.26 6.25 31.64
N ARG A 108 -8.32 5.64 32.38
CA ARG A 108 -8.40 5.52 33.84
C ARG A 108 -8.47 6.89 34.54
N GLN A 109 -7.64 7.84 34.10
CA GLN A 109 -7.63 9.20 34.65
C GLN A 109 -8.95 9.93 34.37
N LEU A 110 -9.49 9.83 33.15
CA LEU A 110 -10.74 10.47 32.76
C LEU A 110 -11.94 9.87 33.50
N ILE A 111 -12.00 8.55 33.67
CA ILE A 111 -13.03 7.89 34.48
C ILE A 111 -13.00 8.38 35.93
N ALA A 112 -11.79 8.53 36.52
CA ALA A 112 -11.64 9.05 37.87
C ALA A 112 -12.11 10.50 38.01
N ARG A 113 -12.18 11.26 36.90
CA ARG A 113 -12.71 12.64 36.83
C ARG A 113 -14.20 12.68 36.46
N GLY A 114 -14.87 11.53 36.29
CA GLY A 114 -16.29 11.43 36.06
C GLY A 114 -16.73 11.26 34.61
N HIS A 115 -15.80 11.12 33.66
CA HIS A 115 -16.14 10.83 32.26
C HIS A 115 -16.71 9.42 32.09
N ARG A 116 -17.69 9.29 31.19
CA ARG A 116 -18.34 8.02 30.86
C ARG A 116 -17.96 7.60 29.45
N PHE A 117 -17.38 6.42 29.33
CA PHE A 117 -16.97 5.81 28.08
C PHE A 117 -18.05 4.85 27.58
N LEU A 118 -18.35 4.91 26.30
CA LEU A 118 -19.31 4.04 25.62
C LEU A 118 -18.63 2.95 24.82
N SER A 119 -17.43 3.24 24.26
CA SER A 119 -16.73 2.31 23.37
C SER A 119 -15.52 1.66 24.06
N GLU A 120 -15.02 0.63 23.37
CA GLU A 120 -13.80 -0.07 23.73
C GLU A 120 -12.57 0.47 22.95
N THR A 121 -12.78 1.53 22.13
CA THR A 121 -11.72 2.06 21.26
C THR A 121 -10.74 2.94 22.05
N ASP A 122 -9.54 3.04 21.55
CA ASP A 122 -8.52 3.98 22.01
C ASP A 122 -8.87 5.44 21.67
N THR A 123 -9.70 5.67 20.67
CA THR A 123 -10.04 7.00 20.15
C THR A 123 -10.91 7.83 21.10
N GLU A 124 -11.82 7.22 21.84
CA GLU A 124 -12.80 7.94 22.68
C GLU A 124 -12.12 8.79 23.76
N VAL A 125 -10.90 8.41 24.21
CA VAL A 125 -10.14 9.23 25.17
C VAL A 125 -9.85 10.64 24.66
N VAL A 126 -9.69 10.78 23.32
CA VAL A 126 -9.40 12.09 22.71
C VAL A 126 -10.61 13.03 22.82
N ALA A 127 -11.85 12.51 22.64
CA ALA A 127 -13.08 13.28 22.79
C ALA A 127 -13.20 13.86 24.20
N HIS A 128 -12.96 13.04 25.22
CA HIS A 128 -13.04 13.46 26.61
C HIS A 128 -11.90 14.38 27.03
N LEU A 129 -10.69 14.18 26.48
CA LEU A 129 -9.58 15.12 26.70
C LEU A 129 -9.87 16.50 26.10
N ILE A 130 -10.50 16.57 24.93
CA ILE A 130 -10.92 17.84 24.32
C ILE A 130 -12.02 18.47 25.18
N GLU A 131 -13.01 17.70 25.68
CA GLU A 131 -14.05 18.18 26.59
C GLU A 131 -13.45 18.87 27.82
N GLU A 132 -12.41 18.30 28.45
CA GLU A 132 -11.75 18.91 29.62
C GLU A 132 -10.96 20.18 29.31
N ASN A 133 -10.41 20.28 28.10
CA ASN A 133 -9.50 21.38 27.72
C ASN A 133 -10.19 22.47 26.88
N TYR A 134 -11.46 22.27 26.53
CA TYR A 134 -12.23 23.26 25.78
C TYR A 134 -12.76 24.37 26.69
N THR A 135 -12.39 25.59 26.38
CA THR A 135 -12.94 26.80 27.02
C THR A 135 -13.87 27.56 26.08
N ASP A 136 -13.37 27.91 24.89
CA ASP A 136 -14.09 28.70 23.87
C ASP A 136 -13.49 28.59 22.47
N ASN A 137 -12.44 27.76 22.32
CA ASN A 137 -11.72 27.63 21.06
C ASN A 137 -11.28 26.16 20.82
N LEU A 138 -11.86 25.54 19.80
CA LEU A 138 -11.64 24.12 19.45
C LEU A 138 -10.18 23.88 19.03
N LEU A 139 -9.59 24.79 18.24
CA LEU A 139 -8.21 24.65 17.80
C LEU A 139 -7.26 24.61 19.00
N SER A 140 -7.42 25.56 19.95
CA SER A 140 -6.61 25.61 21.17
C SER A 140 -6.81 24.38 22.06
N ALA A 141 -8.04 23.90 22.17
CA ALA A 141 -8.34 22.65 22.91
C ALA A 141 -7.62 21.45 22.30
N VAL A 142 -7.71 21.27 20.98
CA VAL A 142 -7.00 20.19 20.27
C VAL A 142 -5.50 20.32 20.48
N GLN A 143 -4.90 21.50 20.22
CA GLN A 143 -3.47 21.73 20.40
C GLN A 143 -2.99 21.41 21.82
N SER A 144 -3.80 21.64 22.86
CA SER A 144 -3.47 21.32 24.25
C SER A 144 -3.53 19.84 24.59
N VAL A 145 -4.29 19.07 23.81
CA VAL A 145 -4.45 17.61 23.98
C VAL A 145 -3.34 16.83 23.30
N LEU A 146 -2.90 17.23 22.09
CA LEU A 146 -1.92 16.48 21.30
C LEU A 146 -0.64 16.10 22.05
N PRO A 147 0.00 16.95 22.87
CA PRO A 147 1.19 16.57 23.63
C PRO A 147 0.97 15.47 24.69
N LYS A 148 -0.28 15.19 25.05
CA LYS A 148 -0.65 14.15 26.01
C LYS A 148 -0.81 12.78 25.35
N LEU A 149 -0.93 12.74 24.00
CA LEU A 149 -1.11 11.52 23.22
C LEU A 149 0.24 10.92 22.87
N LYS A 150 0.35 9.59 22.98
CA LYS A 150 1.49 8.81 22.47
C LYS A 150 1.01 7.89 21.36
N GLY A 151 1.84 7.71 20.33
CA GLY A 151 1.52 6.88 19.17
C GLY A 151 1.19 7.68 17.92
N SER A 152 0.53 7.05 16.97
CA SER A 152 0.21 7.63 15.65
C SER A 152 -1.24 8.11 15.60
N TYR A 153 -1.49 9.24 14.94
CA TYR A 153 -2.85 9.72 14.73
C TYR A 153 -2.99 10.60 13.48
N ALA A 154 -4.13 10.46 12.82
CA ALA A 154 -4.76 11.47 11.99
C ALA A 154 -6.16 11.70 12.55
N LEU A 155 -6.44 12.91 13.01
CA LEU A 155 -7.68 13.28 13.71
C LEU A 155 -8.46 14.31 12.90
N LEU A 156 -9.78 14.15 12.81
CA LEU A 156 -10.68 15.25 12.49
C LEU A 156 -11.66 15.45 13.63
N VAL A 157 -11.83 16.70 14.03
CA VAL A 157 -12.71 17.12 15.12
C VAL A 157 -13.67 18.18 14.61
N ILE A 158 -14.95 18.02 14.94
CA ILE A 158 -16.01 19.02 14.67
C ILE A 158 -16.75 19.39 15.95
N SER A 159 -17.27 20.62 15.98
CA SER A 159 -18.15 21.09 17.04
C SER A 159 -19.27 21.96 16.45
N PRO A 160 -20.53 21.82 16.91
CA PRO A 160 -21.64 22.71 16.52
C PRO A 160 -21.41 24.17 16.93
N GLU A 161 -20.65 24.39 18.00
CA GLU A 161 -20.35 25.72 18.54
C GLU A 161 -19.42 26.51 17.62
N GLU A 162 -18.58 25.81 16.86
CA GLU A 162 -17.63 26.41 15.93
C GLU A 162 -17.76 25.80 14.54
N GLN A 163 -18.16 26.58 13.56
CA GLN A 163 -18.39 26.15 12.16
C GLN A 163 -17.07 25.87 11.44
N ARG A 164 -16.29 24.89 11.94
CA ARG A 164 -14.98 24.47 11.42
C ARG A 164 -14.70 22.99 11.62
N ILE A 165 -13.72 22.49 10.89
CA ILE A 165 -13.07 21.20 11.14
C ILE A 165 -11.67 21.49 11.65
N VAL A 166 -11.25 20.88 12.75
CA VAL A 166 -9.86 20.87 13.18
C VAL A 166 -9.26 19.51 12.81
N ALA A 167 -8.20 19.54 12.01
CA ALA A 167 -7.47 18.37 11.55
C ALA A 167 -6.09 18.34 12.20
N ALA A 168 -5.65 17.20 12.73
CA ALA A 168 -4.33 17.06 13.33
C ALA A 168 -3.66 15.76 12.86
N ARG A 169 -2.33 15.81 12.69
CA ARG A 169 -1.56 14.70 12.18
C ARG A 169 -0.30 14.42 13.02
N ASN A 170 -0.03 13.12 13.22
CA ASN A 170 1.26 12.58 13.63
C ASN A 170 1.39 11.15 13.11
N ALA A 171 2.38 10.88 12.26
CA ALA A 171 2.67 9.62 11.60
C ALA A 171 1.58 9.06 10.65
N SER A 172 0.29 9.22 10.96
CA SER A 172 -0.81 8.80 10.07
C SER A 172 -1.11 9.84 8.99
N PRO A 173 -1.31 9.47 7.71
CA PRO A 173 -1.47 10.43 6.61
C PRO A 173 -2.77 11.25 6.72
N LEU A 174 -2.66 12.56 6.41
CA LEU A 174 -3.80 13.47 6.32
C LEU A 174 -3.51 14.57 5.29
N VAL A 175 -4.45 14.77 4.36
CA VAL A 175 -4.36 15.70 3.24
C VAL A 175 -5.54 16.67 3.28
N ILE A 176 -5.29 17.94 2.99
CA ILE A 176 -6.32 18.96 2.84
C ILE A 176 -6.50 19.28 1.37
N GLY A 177 -7.70 19.08 0.83
CA GLY A 177 -8.06 19.48 -0.53
C GLY A 177 -8.65 20.90 -0.57
N ILE A 178 -8.25 21.69 -1.56
CA ILE A 178 -8.68 23.06 -1.74
C ILE A 178 -9.57 23.16 -2.97
N GLY A 179 -10.89 23.14 -2.76
CA GLY A 179 -11.90 23.32 -3.80
C GLY A 179 -12.35 24.78 -3.97
N ASP A 180 -13.33 25.00 -4.83
CA ASP A 180 -13.92 26.33 -5.04
C ASP A 180 -14.98 26.64 -3.96
N GLY A 181 -14.57 27.38 -2.93
CA GLY A 181 -15.40 27.69 -1.78
C GLY A 181 -15.76 26.50 -0.90
N GLU A 182 -14.98 25.45 -0.97
CA GLU A 182 -15.11 24.24 -0.15
C GLU A 182 -13.74 23.64 0.15
N TYR A 183 -13.61 22.98 1.31
CA TYR A 183 -12.40 22.29 1.73
C TYR A 183 -12.71 20.85 2.11
N PHE A 184 -11.73 20.00 1.88
CA PHE A 184 -11.76 18.59 2.20
C PHE A 184 -10.61 18.24 3.13
N ALA A 185 -10.79 17.24 3.97
CA ALA A 185 -9.71 16.62 4.72
C ALA A 185 -9.83 15.11 4.54
N ALA A 186 -8.78 14.41 4.10
CA ALA A 186 -8.84 12.98 3.90
C ALA A 186 -7.51 12.29 4.20
N SER A 187 -7.59 11.00 4.50
CA SER A 187 -6.40 10.17 4.71
C SER A 187 -5.67 9.78 3.42
N ASP A 188 -6.25 10.13 2.26
CA ASP A 188 -5.72 9.84 0.93
C ASP A 188 -6.26 10.87 -0.07
N MET A 189 -5.59 11.09 -1.20
CA MET A 189 -6.04 12.01 -2.23
C MET A 189 -7.22 11.48 -3.06
N THR A 190 -7.38 10.17 -3.17
CA THR A 190 -8.39 9.50 -4.00
C THR A 190 -9.83 10.01 -3.80
N PRO A 191 -10.35 10.23 -2.55
CA PRO A 191 -11.68 10.78 -2.35
C PRO A 191 -11.83 12.26 -2.73
N ILE A 192 -10.74 13.00 -2.81
CA ILE A 192 -10.71 14.45 -3.04
C ILE A 192 -10.66 14.77 -4.55
N LEU A 193 -10.05 13.92 -5.37
CA LEU A 193 -9.76 14.17 -6.80
C LEU A 193 -10.98 14.57 -7.64
N GLU A 194 -12.19 14.07 -7.33
CA GLU A 194 -13.42 14.50 -8.03
C GLU A 194 -13.79 15.97 -7.79
N HIS A 195 -13.19 16.59 -6.80
CA HIS A 195 -13.53 17.94 -6.37
C HIS A 195 -12.40 18.93 -6.64
N THR A 196 -11.14 18.50 -6.49
CA THR A 196 -9.96 19.35 -6.69
C THR A 196 -8.69 18.52 -6.84
N GLU A 197 -7.76 19.02 -7.65
CA GLU A 197 -6.37 18.52 -7.77
C GLU A 197 -5.40 19.26 -6.85
N ARG A 198 -5.86 20.35 -6.17
CA ARG A 198 -5.06 21.18 -5.29
C ARG A 198 -5.07 20.62 -3.89
N ALA A 199 -3.91 20.25 -3.38
CA ALA A 199 -3.77 19.62 -2.07
C ALA A 199 -2.68 20.24 -1.21
N ILE A 200 -2.88 20.21 0.12
CA ILE A 200 -1.85 20.46 1.12
C ILE A 200 -1.65 19.14 1.88
N PHE A 201 -0.45 18.58 1.83
CA PHE A 201 -0.09 17.42 2.62
C PHE A 201 0.43 17.90 3.99
N LEU A 202 -0.32 17.57 5.07
CA LEU A 202 0.09 17.93 6.42
C LEU A 202 1.35 17.15 6.83
N GLU A 203 2.18 17.77 7.65
CA GLU A 203 3.37 17.16 8.25
C GLU A 203 3.11 16.72 9.70
N ASP A 204 4.02 15.93 10.27
CA ASP A 204 3.89 15.48 11.65
C ASP A 204 3.95 16.67 12.63
N GLY A 205 2.96 16.72 13.52
CA GLY A 205 2.78 17.84 14.43
C GLY A 205 1.89 18.96 13.90
N ASP A 206 1.47 18.91 12.62
CA ASP A 206 0.58 19.91 12.06
C ASP A 206 -0.84 19.79 12.60
N VAL A 207 -1.43 20.96 12.85
CA VAL A 207 -2.84 21.15 13.19
C VAL A 207 -3.44 22.17 12.24
N ALA A 208 -4.40 21.75 11.42
CA ALA A 208 -5.10 22.63 10.49
C ALA A 208 -6.51 22.96 10.98
N SER A 209 -6.87 24.24 10.93
CA SER A 209 -8.23 24.71 11.15
C SER A 209 -8.86 25.08 9.81
N LEU A 210 -9.89 24.36 9.41
CA LEU A 210 -10.63 24.54 8.18
C LEU A 210 -11.95 25.26 8.49
N ALA A 211 -12.04 26.53 8.15
CA ALA A 211 -13.27 27.30 8.16
C ALA A 211 -13.75 27.50 6.69
N ARG A 212 -14.99 27.92 6.45
CA ARG A 212 -15.57 28.05 5.09
C ARG A 212 -14.75 28.91 4.12
N THR A 213 -14.01 29.89 4.64
CA THR A 213 -13.28 30.88 3.82
C THR A 213 -11.79 30.90 4.07
N LYS A 214 -11.30 30.09 5.01
CA LYS A 214 -9.90 30.16 5.47
C LYS A 214 -9.40 28.82 5.95
N ILE A 215 -8.15 28.51 5.59
CA ILE A 215 -7.35 27.46 6.19
C ILE A 215 -6.22 28.12 6.99
N GLU A 216 -6.01 27.66 8.22
CA GLU A 216 -4.88 28.05 9.06
C GLU A 216 -4.18 26.78 9.52
N ILE A 217 -2.86 26.73 9.37
CA ILE A 217 -2.06 25.56 9.75
C ILE A 217 -1.03 26.00 10.78
N TYR A 218 -0.86 25.18 11.80
CA TYR A 218 0.07 25.39 12.90
C TYR A 218 0.91 24.12 13.09
N ASN A 219 2.18 24.25 13.44
CA ASN A 219 2.98 23.15 13.97
C ASN A 219 3.21 23.44 15.46
N GLY A 220 2.63 22.59 16.31
CA GLY A 220 2.46 22.96 17.72
C GLY A 220 1.55 24.18 17.88
N LYS A 221 2.12 25.34 18.27
CA LYS A 221 1.40 26.62 18.38
C LYS A 221 1.84 27.65 17.34
N ASP A 222 2.89 27.36 16.59
CA ASP A 222 3.47 28.30 15.64
C ASP A 222 2.72 28.18 14.29
N PRO A 223 2.26 29.29 13.71
CA PRO A 223 1.66 29.26 12.39
C PRO A 223 2.71 28.87 11.35
N VAL A 224 2.33 27.97 10.45
CA VAL A 224 3.20 27.50 9.35
C VAL A 224 2.49 27.63 8.02
N ASP A 225 3.26 27.96 6.99
CA ASP A 225 2.78 27.95 5.60
C ASP A 225 3.20 26.63 4.94
N ARG A 226 2.21 25.92 4.36
CA ARG A 226 2.40 24.67 3.64
C ARG A 226 2.13 24.89 2.17
N GLN A 227 2.98 24.35 1.32
CA GLN A 227 2.82 24.48 -0.12
C GLN A 227 1.57 23.76 -0.61
N VAL A 228 0.87 24.38 -1.55
CA VAL A 228 -0.21 23.74 -2.29
C VAL A 228 0.40 22.99 -3.45
N GLU A 229 0.25 21.67 -3.44
CA GLU A 229 0.70 20.79 -4.52
C GLU A 229 -0.43 20.51 -5.50
N LEU A 230 -0.09 20.36 -6.79
CA LEU A 230 -1.01 19.88 -7.81
C LEU A 230 -0.77 18.38 -8.00
N VAL A 231 -1.82 17.59 -7.78
CA VAL A 231 -1.80 16.14 -7.99
C VAL A 231 -2.21 15.86 -9.43
N ASP A 232 -1.34 15.22 -10.19
CA ASP A 232 -1.50 14.93 -11.61
C ASP A 232 -2.35 13.66 -11.92
N TRP A 233 -3.00 13.08 -10.92
CA TRP A 233 -3.91 11.95 -11.11
C TRP A 233 -5.27 12.42 -11.62
N SER A 234 -5.78 11.77 -12.65
CA SER A 234 -7.13 12.05 -13.15
C SER A 234 -8.20 11.24 -12.41
N VAL A 235 -9.43 11.76 -12.43
CA VAL A 235 -10.61 11.03 -11.91
C VAL A 235 -10.82 9.71 -12.66
N GLU A 236 -10.50 9.66 -13.95
CA GLU A 236 -10.63 8.44 -14.75
C GLU A 236 -9.68 7.32 -14.27
N ASP A 237 -8.51 7.69 -13.77
CA ASP A 237 -7.55 6.72 -13.20
C ASP A 237 -8.12 5.98 -12.01
N THR A 238 -9.05 6.59 -11.29
CA THR A 238 -9.73 6.00 -10.12
C THR A 238 -10.98 5.19 -10.47
N LYS A 239 -11.32 5.03 -11.76
CA LYS A 239 -12.46 4.22 -12.22
C LYS A 239 -11.99 2.90 -12.83
N LYS A 240 -12.89 1.91 -12.88
CA LYS A 240 -12.60 0.60 -13.46
C LYS A 240 -12.40 0.62 -14.98
N GLY A 241 -12.84 1.66 -15.69
CA GLY A 241 -12.60 1.82 -17.13
C GLY A 241 -13.12 0.67 -18.02
N GLY A 242 -14.22 0.02 -17.64
CA GLY A 242 -14.79 -1.13 -18.36
C GLY A 242 -14.28 -2.51 -17.89
N PHE A 243 -13.26 -2.57 -17.03
CA PHE A 243 -12.79 -3.82 -16.45
C PHE A 243 -13.72 -4.31 -15.34
N ALA A 244 -13.81 -5.63 -15.17
CA ALA A 244 -14.61 -6.24 -14.10
C ALA A 244 -14.10 -5.86 -12.70
N HIS A 245 -12.78 -5.79 -12.53
CA HIS A 245 -12.10 -5.53 -11.27
C HIS A 245 -10.97 -4.50 -11.46
N PHE A 246 -10.64 -3.76 -10.39
CA PHE A 246 -9.49 -2.86 -10.38
C PHE A 246 -8.17 -3.62 -10.59
N MET A 247 -8.01 -4.77 -9.95
CA MET A 247 -6.80 -5.59 -10.10
C MET A 247 -6.54 -5.94 -11.58
N LEU A 248 -7.58 -6.32 -12.34
CA LEU A 248 -7.41 -6.63 -13.76
C LEU A 248 -7.00 -5.38 -14.55
N LYS A 249 -7.67 -4.23 -14.31
CA LYS A 249 -7.29 -2.95 -14.91
C LYS A 249 -5.81 -2.65 -14.64
N GLU A 250 -5.40 -2.76 -13.39
CA GLU A 250 -4.04 -2.47 -12.94
C GLU A 250 -3.00 -3.43 -13.54
N ILE A 251 -3.35 -4.71 -13.75
CA ILE A 251 -2.51 -5.65 -14.50
C ILE A 251 -2.36 -5.20 -15.96
N PHE A 252 -3.42 -4.73 -16.59
CA PHE A 252 -3.39 -4.24 -17.97
C PHE A 252 -2.72 -2.87 -18.12
N GLU A 253 -2.62 -2.09 -17.08
CA GLU A 253 -1.88 -0.82 -17.04
C GLU A 253 -0.36 -0.99 -16.86
N GLN A 254 0.14 -2.20 -16.58
CA GLN A 254 1.57 -2.44 -16.32
C GLN A 254 2.51 -2.04 -17.45
N PRO A 255 2.19 -2.22 -18.76
CA PRO A 255 3.05 -1.75 -19.82
C PRO A 255 3.32 -0.25 -19.71
N GLN A 256 2.25 0.54 -19.53
CA GLN A 256 2.36 2.00 -19.40
C GLN A 256 3.04 2.40 -18.10
N ALA A 257 2.66 1.80 -16.97
CA ALA A 257 3.28 2.06 -15.67
C ALA A 257 4.79 1.78 -15.67
N PHE A 258 5.22 0.70 -16.33
CA PHE A 258 6.64 0.40 -16.54
C PHE A 258 7.33 1.49 -17.35
N TYR A 259 6.74 1.88 -18.50
CA TYR A 259 7.28 2.89 -19.40
C TYR A 259 7.44 4.25 -18.73
N ASP A 260 6.43 4.69 -17.99
CA ASP A 260 6.47 5.97 -17.26
C ASP A 260 7.48 5.94 -16.10
N SER A 261 7.60 4.79 -15.44
CA SER A 261 8.52 4.62 -14.31
C SER A 261 10.00 4.63 -14.71
N ILE A 262 10.38 4.02 -15.84
CA ILE A 262 11.77 4.10 -16.32
C ILE A 262 12.17 5.53 -16.72
N ARG A 263 11.20 6.38 -17.09
CA ARG A 263 11.43 7.78 -17.48
C ARG A 263 11.42 8.74 -16.26
N SER A 264 11.00 8.28 -15.10
CA SER A 264 11.01 9.10 -13.89
C SER A 264 12.44 9.40 -13.40
N LEU A 265 13.41 8.61 -13.84
CA LEU A 265 14.83 8.75 -13.51
C LEU A 265 15.57 9.41 -14.66
N ASN A 266 16.15 10.58 -14.41
CA ASN A 266 17.14 11.23 -15.26
C ASN A 266 18.43 11.46 -14.47
N GLN A 267 19.51 11.86 -15.15
CA GLN A 267 20.81 12.12 -14.51
C GLN A 267 20.75 13.26 -13.48
N GLU A 268 19.76 14.16 -13.59
CA GLU A 268 19.60 15.30 -12.68
C GLU A 268 18.98 14.90 -11.33
N THR A 269 18.20 13.81 -11.30
CA THR A 269 17.58 13.28 -10.07
C THR A 269 18.50 12.37 -9.25
N LEU A 270 19.75 12.14 -9.68
CA LEU A 270 20.66 11.14 -9.13
C LEU A 270 21.97 11.64 -8.49
N PRO A 271 22.08 12.82 -7.85
CA PRO A 271 23.34 13.18 -7.20
C PRO A 271 23.79 12.15 -6.14
N ALA A 272 22.83 11.52 -5.44
CA ALA A 272 23.11 10.58 -4.35
C ALA A 272 23.55 9.17 -4.81
N ILE A 273 23.34 8.81 -6.08
CA ILE A 273 23.71 7.50 -6.65
C ILE A 273 24.84 7.64 -7.67
N ALA A 274 25.16 8.87 -8.08
CA ALA A 274 26.27 9.16 -9.01
C ALA A 274 27.63 8.72 -8.46
N GLU A 275 27.79 8.68 -7.14
CA GLU A 275 28.92 8.00 -6.50
C GLU A 275 28.50 6.54 -6.23
N LYS A 276 29.10 5.62 -6.98
CA LYS A 276 28.87 4.18 -6.87
C LYS A 276 28.97 3.73 -5.40
N PRO A 277 27.86 3.32 -4.73
CA PRO A 277 27.90 2.95 -3.33
C PRO A 277 28.76 1.70 -3.14
N SER A 278 29.47 1.61 -2.02
CA SER A 278 30.25 0.41 -1.69
C SER A 278 29.37 -0.80 -1.39
N SER A 279 28.18 -0.57 -0.86
CA SER A 279 27.15 -1.57 -0.59
C SER A 279 25.78 -0.92 -0.50
N VAL A 280 24.74 -1.72 -0.71
CA VAL A 280 23.33 -1.30 -0.62
C VAL A 280 22.60 -2.17 0.39
N ALA A 281 21.75 -1.58 1.22
CA ALA A 281 20.75 -2.29 2.01
C ALA A 281 19.34 -1.88 1.56
N ILE A 282 18.47 -2.85 1.33
CA ILE A 282 17.08 -2.61 0.98
C ILE A 282 16.21 -2.98 2.17
N VAL A 283 15.29 -2.09 2.53
CA VAL A 283 14.29 -2.31 3.60
C VAL A 283 12.89 -2.18 3.02
N ALA A 284 12.10 -3.24 3.12
CA ALA A 284 10.77 -3.29 2.53
C ALA A 284 9.89 -4.37 3.17
N CYS A 285 8.59 -4.37 2.83
CA CYS A 285 7.60 -5.35 3.26
C CYS A 285 6.90 -5.98 2.05
N GLY A 286 6.46 -7.24 2.17
CA GLY A 286 5.61 -7.91 1.18
C GLY A 286 6.19 -7.92 -0.24
N SER A 287 5.39 -7.54 -1.23
CA SER A 287 5.83 -7.47 -2.63
C SER A 287 7.04 -6.58 -2.82
N SER A 288 7.12 -5.45 -2.12
CA SER A 288 8.29 -4.55 -2.20
C SER A 288 9.58 -5.22 -1.71
N TYR A 289 9.49 -6.13 -0.73
CA TYR A 289 10.64 -6.96 -0.31
C TYR A 289 11.07 -7.93 -1.42
N HIS A 290 10.12 -8.57 -2.12
CA HIS A 290 10.44 -9.43 -3.26
C HIS A 290 11.05 -8.63 -4.42
N ALA A 291 10.59 -7.40 -4.66
CA ALA A 291 11.23 -6.51 -5.63
C ALA A 291 12.69 -6.21 -5.25
N GLY A 292 12.94 -5.96 -3.97
CA GLY A 292 14.29 -5.80 -3.43
C GLY A 292 15.19 -7.03 -3.64
N LEU A 293 14.63 -8.24 -3.47
CA LEU A 293 15.36 -9.47 -3.74
C LEU A 293 15.70 -9.64 -5.24
N ILE A 294 14.81 -9.27 -6.16
CA ILE A 294 15.09 -9.28 -7.60
C ILE A 294 16.21 -8.28 -7.90
N PHE A 295 16.12 -7.07 -7.35
CA PHE A 295 17.17 -6.05 -7.52
C PHE A 295 18.53 -6.52 -7.00
N LYS A 296 18.57 -7.23 -5.86
CA LYS A 296 19.81 -7.82 -5.33
C LYS A 296 20.52 -8.65 -6.39
N TYR A 297 19.83 -9.63 -6.98
CA TYR A 297 20.42 -10.50 -7.99
C TYR A 297 20.95 -9.69 -9.19
N ILE A 298 20.14 -8.74 -9.68
CA ILE A 298 20.50 -7.94 -10.85
C ILE A 298 21.67 -7.00 -10.55
N MET A 299 21.68 -6.33 -9.40
CA MET A 299 22.71 -5.36 -9.01
C MET A 299 24.05 -6.05 -8.73
N GLU A 300 24.03 -7.17 -7.99
CA GLU A 300 25.24 -7.94 -7.68
C GLU A 300 25.87 -8.52 -8.94
N GLU A 301 25.05 -9.09 -9.84
CA GLU A 301 25.52 -9.68 -11.10
C GLU A 301 26.04 -8.61 -12.08
N THR A 302 25.33 -7.48 -12.20
CA THR A 302 25.63 -6.47 -13.24
C THR A 302 26.68 -5.46 -12.79
N CYS A 303 26.63 -5.03 -11.53
CA CYS A 303 27.47 -3.94 -11.00
C CYS A 303 28.57 -4.42 -10.04
N GLY A 304 28.49 -5.67 -9.54
CA GLY A 304 29.38 -6.19 -8.51
C GLY A 304 29.22 -5.50 -7.15
N ILE A 305 28.09 -4.82 -6.90
CA ILE A 305 27.82 -4.12 -5.65
C ILE A 305 27.05 -5.06 -4.72
N PRO A 306 27.55 -5.38 -3.52
CA PRO A 306 26.84 -6.21 -2.56
C PRO A 306 25.51 -5.58 -2.12
N VAL A 307 24.43 -6.38 -2.13
CA VAL A 307 23.10 -5.93 -1.72
C VAL A 307 22.56 -6.83 -0.62
N ARG A 308 22.27 -6.24 0.53
CA ARG A 308 21.50 -6.87 1.61
C ARG A 308 20.03 -6.49 1.45
N VAL A 309 19.12 -7.44 1.68
CA VAL A 309 17.66 -7.17 1.67
C VAL A 309 17.07 -7.68 2.96
N ASP A 310 16.43 -6.80 3.70
CA ASP A 310 15.84 -7.11 4.99
C ASP A 310 14.33 -6.81 5.00
N PHE A 311 13.56 -7.59 5.76
CA PHE A 311 12.24 -7.16 6.16
C PHE A 311 12.36 -5.88 6.99
N ALA A 312 11.57 -4.86 6.65
CA ALA A 312 11.64 -3.58 7.33
C ALA A 312 11.33 -3.71 8.84
N SER A 313 10.44 -4.62 9.22
CA SER A 313 10.12 -4.96 10.62
C SER A 313 11.32 -5.47 11.40
N GLU A 314 12.23 -6.22 10.74
CA GLU A 314 13.38 -6.86 11.39
C GLU A 314 14.64 -5.98 11.36
N PHE A 315 14.71 -5.04 10.43
CA PHE A 315 15.89 -4.19 10.24
C PHE A 315 16.31 -3.42 11.50
N ARG A 316 15.35 -3.05 12.34
CA ARG A 316 15.59 -2.31 13.59
C ARG A 316 16.48 -3.05 14.61
N TYR A 317 16.54 -4.37 14.51
CA TYR A 317 17.30 -5.20 15.44
C TYR A 317 18.75 -5.41 15.00
N PHE A 318 19.07 -5.07 13.75
CA PHE A 318 20.40 -5.25 13.17
C PHE A 318 20.76 -4.02 12.34
N PRO A 319 21.45 -3.01 12.93
CA PRO A 319 21.81 -1.80 12.23
C PRO A 319 22.64 -2.10 10.97
N PRO A 320 22.50 -1.28 9.92
CA PRO A 320 23.26 -1.44 8.69
C PRO A 320 24.77 -1.21 8.93
N PRO A 321 25.62 -1.76 8.07
CA PRO A 321 27.04 -1.41 8.07
C PRO A 321 27.22 0.10 7.84
N VAL A 322 28.26 0.68 8.42
CA VAL A 322 28.63 2.08 8.19
C VAL A 322 28.90 2.31 6.70
N SER A 323 28.44 3.44 6.15
CA SER A 323 28.58 3.83 4.74
C SER A 323 27.79 3.00 3.72
N CYS A 324 26.74 2.31 4.15
CA CYS A 324 25.80 1.60 3.28
C CYS A 324 24.69 2.56 2.82
N LEU A 325 24.36 2.58 1.51
CA LEU A 325 23.15 3.24 1.02
C LEU A 325 21.93 2.41 1.42
N VAL A 326 21.01 3.00 2.17
CA VAL A 326 19.76 2.32 2.57
C VAL A 326 18.62 2.75 1.65
N ILE A 327 18.02 1.79 0.95
CA ILE A 327 16.89 2.03 0.04
C ILE A 327 15.61 1.51 0.69
N GLY A 328 14.68 2.41 0.99
CA GLY A 328 13.33 2.06 1.45
C GLY A 328 12.37 1.97 0.27
N ILE A 329 11.68 0.82 0.13
CA ILE A 329 10.71 0.60 -0.96
C ILE A 329 9.32 0.46 -0.38
N THR A 330 8.39 1.34 -0.78
CA THR A 330 6.99 1.29 -0.35
C THR A 330 6.08 1.98 -1.35
N GLN A 331 5.03 1.29 -1.82
CA GLN A 331 4.09 1.86 -2.78
C GLN A 331 3.39 3.09 -2.22
N SER A 332 2.85 3.02 -1.00
CA SER A 332 2.10 4.11 -0.36
C SER A 332 2.97 5.21 0.23
N GLY A 333 4.23 4.88 0.54
CA GLY A 333 5.10 5.77 1.31
C GLY A 333 4.71 5.94 2.78
N GLU A 334 3.77 5.12 3.28
CA GLU A 334 3.20 5.20 4.62
C GLU A 334 3.34 3.90 5.42
N THR A 335 4.12 2.94 4.94
CA THR A 335 4.34 1.65 5.64
C THR A 335 5.16 1.88 6.91
N ALA A 336 4.57 1.65 8.09
CA ALA A 336 5.15 1.99 9.39
C ALA A 336 6.56 1.41 9.58
N ASP A 337 6.73 0.11 9.32
CA ASP A 337 8.04 -0.55 9.45
C ASP A 337 9.10 0.05 8.52
N THR A 338 8.73 0.37 7.27
CA THR A 338 9.68 0.99 6.30
C THR A 338 10.09 2.39 6.75
N LEU A 339 9.15 3.18 7.29
CA LEU A 339 9.44 4.51 7.84
C LEU A 339 10.38 4.41 9.04
N THR A 340 10.12 3.46 9.95
CA THR A 340 10.96 3.23 11.14
C THR A 340 12.36 2.77 10.73
N ALA A 341 12.48 1.87 9.77
CA ALA A 341 13.78 1.41 9.26
C ALA A 341 14.61 2.54 8.65
N LEU A 342 14.00 3.44 7.86
CA LEU A 342 14.71 4.60 7.29
C LEU A 342 15.11 5.63 8.36
N LYS A 343 14.25 5.90 9.36
CA LYS A 343 14.60 6.76 10.50
C LYS A 343 15.83 6.21 11.24
N GLN A 344 15.85 4.89 11.46
CA GLN A 344 16.99 4.22 12.09
C GLN A 344 18.26 4.32 11.22
N ALA A 345 18.16 4.07 9.91
CA ALA A 345 19.30 4.23 9.00
C ALA A 345 19.90 5.63 9.09
N LYS A 346 19.07 6.68 9.10
CA LYS A 346 19.51 8.07 9.29
C LYS A 346 20.18 8.30 10.64
N SER A 347 19.67 7.71 11.72
CA SER A 347 20.28 7.84 13.05
C SER A 347 21.68 7.20 13.12
N HIS A 348 22.00 6.30 12.18
CA HIS A 348 23.33 5.69 12.01
C HIS A 348 24.15 6.38 10.90
N ASN A 349 23.73 7.57 10.44
CA ASN A 349 24.40 8.34 9.38
C ASN A 349 24.54 7.59 8.04
N CYS A 350 23.61 6.68 7.74
CA CYS A 350 23.53 6.06 6.42
C CYS A 350 22.77 6.99 5.47
N PRO A 351 23.27 7.21 4.24
CA PRO A 351 22.49 7.87 3.20
C PRO A 351 21.24 7.05 2.88
N THR A 352 20.12 7.74 2.67
CA THR A 352 18.82 7.09 2.49
C THR A 352 18.17 7.49 1.17
N LEU A 353 17.61 6.49 0.46
CA LEU A 353 16.84 6.66 -0.75
C LEU A 353 15.45 6.03 -0.55
N ALA A 354 14.39 6.72 -0.91
CA ALA A 354 13.05 6.15 -0.97
C ALA A 354 12.60 5.91 -2.41
N ILE A 355 11.93 4.78 -2.65
CA ILE A 355 11.18 4.50 -3.89
C ILE A 355 9.72 4.38 -3.51
N THR A 356 8.88 5.30 -3.99
CA THR A 356 7.46 5.37 -3.64
C THR A 356 6.60 5.84 -4.83
N ASN A 357 5.28 5.59 -4.76
CA ASN A 357 4.35 6.03 -5.79
C ASN A 357 3.57 7.30 -5.41
N VAL A 358 3.52 7.64 -4.13
CA VAL A 358 2.65 8.72 -3.63
C VAL A 358 3.47 9.96 -3.31
N LEU A 359 3.16 11.06 -4.02
CA LEU A 359 3.72 12.38 -3.75
C LEU A 359 3.33 12.83 -2.33
N GLY A 360 4.22 13.57 -1.67
CA GLY A 360 3.96 14.11 -0.33
C GLY A 360 3.79 13.06 0.77
N SER A 361 4.13 11.78 0.51
CA SER A 361 4.07 10.71 1.51
C SER A 361 5.14 10.86 2.60
N SER A 362 4.94 10.19 3.74
CA SER A 362 5.86 10.28 4.89
C SER A 362 7.28 9.84 4.53
N VAL A 363 7.43 8.80 3.72
CA VAL A 363 8.74 8.30 3.30
C VAL A 363 9.55 9.34 2.54
N SER A 364 8.88 10.16 1.70
CA SER A 364 9.55 11.20 0.89
C SER A 364 10.09 12.37 1.73
N ARG A 365 9.59 12.53 2.94
CA ARG A 365 10.10 13.54 3.90
C ARG A 365 11.19 12.99 4.81
N ILE A 366 11.26 11.68 5.00
CA ILE A 366 12.25 11.02 5.85
C ILE A 366 13.55 10.77 5.08
N ALA A 367 13.46 10.25 3.87
CA ALA A 367 14.62 9.91 3.05
C ALA A 367 15.37 11.18 2.58
N ASP A 368 16.68 11.06 2.37
CA ASP A 368 17.51 12.14 1.83
C ASP A 368 17.21 12.39 0.35
N THR A 369 16.84 11.34 -0.36
CA THR A 369 16.43 11.39 -1.77
C THR A 369 15.20 10.52 -1.99
N THR A 370 14.28 10.93 -2.86
CA THR A 370 13.08 10.16 -3.20
C THR A 370 12.90 10.03 -4.70
N ILE A 371 12.58 8.83 -5.14
CA ILE A 371 12.20 8.52 -6.52
C ILE A 371 10.72 8.15 -6.55
N PHE A 372 9.94 8.90 -7.34
CA PHE A 372 8.53 8.62 -7.55
C PHE A 372 8.31 7.75 -8.79
N MET A 373 7.60 6.63 -8.62
CA MET A 373 7.43 5.60 -9.65
C MET A 373 6.54 6.00 -10.82
N ARG A 374 5.63 6.94 -10.67
CA ARG A 374 4.64 7.37 -11.68
C ARG A 374 3.73 6.25 -12.21
N ALA A 375 3.39 5.29 -11.35
CA ALA A 375 2.49 4.19 -11.73
C ALA A 375 0.99 4.59 -11.74
N GLY A 376 0.66 5.83 -11.39
CA GLY A 376 -0.72 6.25 -11.15
C GLY A 376 -1.32 5.59 -9.89
N PRO A 377 -2.61 5.86 -9.57
CA PRO A 377 -3.25 5.29 -8.39
C PRO A 377 -3.45 3.78 -8.55
N GLU A 378 -3.14 3.01 -7.51
CA GLU A 378 -3.38 1.56 -7.42
C GLU A 378 -4.36 1.29 -6.29
N ILE A 379 -5.55 0.76 -6.63
CA ILE A 379 -6.73 0.67 -5.74
C ILE A 379 -6.90 -0.74 -5.20
N SER A 380 -6.62 -1.78 -6.01
CA SER A 380 -6.70 -3.16 -5.53
C SER A 380 -5.71 -3.37 -4.38
N VAL A 381 -6.08 -4.18 -3.40
CA VAL A 381 -5.25 -4.40 -2.21
C VAL A 381 -3.93 -5.10 -2.59
N ALA A 382 -4.00 -6.13 -3.42
CA ALA A 382 -2.81 -6.82 -3.91
C ALA A 382 -2.02 -5.93 -4.89
N ALA A 383 -0.72 -5.80 -4.68
CA ALA A 383 0.15 -5.01 -5.55
C ALA A 383 0.34 -5.69 -6.91
N THR A 384 0.21 -4.93 -7.99
CA THR A 384 0.41 -5.38 -9.38
C THR A 384 1.26 -4.40 -10.16
N LYS A 385 0.70 -3.29 -10.66
CA LYS A 385 1.43 -2.31 -11.45
C LYS A 385 2.49 -1.57 -10.65
N SER A 386 2.24 -1.31 -9.37
CA SER A 386 3.24 -0.68 -8.51
C SER A 386 4.47 -1.57 -8.30
N PHE A 387 4.29 -2.89 -8.23
CA PHE A 387 5.40 -3.84 -8.16
C PHE A 387 6.27 -3.80 -9.43
N VAL A 388 5.64 -3.81 -10.61
CA VAL A 388 6.36 -3.70 -11.90
C VAL A 388 7.03 -2.32 -12.04
N ALA A 389 6.40 -1.26 -11.53
CA ALA A 389 6.97 0.08 -11.49
C ALA A 389 8.21 0.17 -10.55
N GLN A 390 8.18 -0.53 -9.40
CA GLN A 390 9.36 -0.66 -8.53
C GLN A 390 10.53 -1.31 -9.27
N LEU A 391 10.26 -2.40 -9.99
CA LEU A 391 11.28 -3.07 -10.80
C LEU A 391 11.79 -2.18 -11.93
N ALA A 392 10.92 -1.40 -12.58
CA ALA A 392 11.31 -0.44 -13.62
C ALA A 392 12.34 0.58 -13.10
N VAL A 393 12.04 1.20 -11.95
CA VAL A 393 12.95 2.14 -11.28
C VAL A 393 14.26 1.46 -10.92
N MET A 394 14.22 0.28 -10.32
CA MET A 394 15.42 -0.43 -9.89
C MET A 394 16.28 -0.92 -11.06
N MET A 395 15.67 -1.40 -12.15
CA MET A 395 16.39 -1.76 -13.38
C MET A 395 17.03 -0.54 -14.02
N GLN A 396 16.38 0.63 -13.97
CA GLN A 396 16.98 1.88 -14.45
C GLN A 396 18.13 2.33 -13.54
N LEU A 397 18.05 2.13 -12.22
CA LEU A 397 19.18 2.36 -11.30
C LEU A 397 20.38 1.49 -11.66
N VAL A 398 20.16 0.20 -11.92
CA VAL A 398 21.24 -0.71 -12.40
C VAL A 398 21.82 -0.22 -13.72
N ASN A 399 20.97 0.17 -14.68
CA ASN A 399 21.40 0.69 -15.97
C ASN A 399 22.32 1.92 -15.83
N LEU A 400 21.96 2.85 -14.96
CA LEU A 400 22.74 4.08 -14.71
C LEU A 400 24.04 3.78 -13.94
N THR A 401 24.00 2.88 -12.94
CA THR A 401 25.17 2.53 -12.10
C THR A 401 26.20 1.69 -12.86
N SER A 402 25.73 0.78 -13.73
CA SER A 402 26.62 -0.13 -14.47
C SER A 402 27.38 0.54 -15.64
N GLY A 403 26.85 1.64 -16.16
CA GLY A 403 27.31 2.23 -17.42
C GLY A 403 27.02 1.34 -18.66
N LEU A 404 26.31 0.22 -18.48
CA LEU A 404 25.88 -0.65 -19.56
C LEU A 404 24.59 -0.09 -20.15
N HIS A 405 24.51 0.04 -21.47
CA HIS A 405 23.38 0.71 -22.12
C HIS A 405 22.17 -0.24 -22.31
N PHE A 406 21.49 -0.62 -21.22
CA PHE A 406 20.25 -1.40 -21.26
C PHE A 406 19.02 -0.57 -21.65
N THR A 407 19.16 0.72 -21.89
CA THR A 407 18.04 1.63 -22.20
C THR A 407 17.12 1.08 -23.30
N ARG A 408 17.70 0.52 -24.37
CA ARG A 408 16.92 -0.07 -25.47
C ARG A 408 16.13 -1.31 -25.02
N VAL A 409 16.70 -2.15 -24.17
CA VAL A 409 16.05 -3.33 -23.60
C VAL A 409 14.85 -2.91 -22.73
N LEU A 410 15.07 -1.93 -21.85
CA LEU A 410 14.04 -1.40 -20.98
C LEU A 410 12.90 -0.72 -21.77
N GLN A 411 13.25 0.03 -22.81
CA GLN A 411 12.24 0.65 -23.70
C GLN A 411 11.38 -0.35 -24.47
N GLN A 412 11.89 -1.57 -24.74
CA GLN A 412 11.15 -2.63 -25.42
C GLN A 412 10.31 -3.49 -24.46
N ALA A 413 10.57 -3.41 -23.16
CA ALA A 413 9.91 -4.26 -22.16
C ALA A 413 8.38 -4.08 -22.15
N HIS A 414 7.86 -2.86 -22.39
CA HIS A 414 6.43 -2.61 -22.38
C HIS A 414 5.68 -3.46 -23.42
N ARG A 415 6.24 -3.66 -24.64
CA ARG A 415 5.63 -4.51 -25.68
C ARG A 415 5.62 -5.97 -25.26
N ALA A 416 6.72 -6.47 -24.68
CA ALA A 416 6.78 -7.84 -24.21
C ALA A 416 5.78 -8.09 -23.05
N ILE A 417 5.52 -7.07 -22.20
CA ILE A 417 4.48 -7.14 -21.18
C ILE A 417 3.10 -7.18 -21.85
N GLU A 418 2.83 -6.35 -22.87
CA GLU A 418 1.58 -6.37 -23.63
C GLU A 418 1.32 -7.76 -24.27
N ASP A 419 2.34 -8.36 -24.86
CA ASP A 419 2.25 -9.66 -25.54
C ASP A 419 1.79 -10.80 -24.61
N VAL A 420 2.03 -10.70 -23.32
CA VAL A 420 1.65 -11.73 -22.34
C VAL A 420 0.31 -11.46 -21.65
N LEU A 421 -0.29 -10.28 -21.78
CA LEU A 421 -1.55 -9.94 -21.12
C LEU A 421 -2.74 -10.78 -21.57
N MET A 422 -2.71 -11.29 -22.79
CA MET A 422 -3.80 -12.08 -23.39
C MET A 422 -3.46 -13.58 -23.48
N LYS A 423 -2.47 -14.06 -22.69
CA LYS A 423 -2.11 -15.48 -22.67
C LYS A 423 -3.27 -16.33 -22.19
N ASP A 424 -3.51 -17.41 -22.91
CA ASP A 424 -4.44 -18.46 -22.45
C ASP A 424 -3.81 -19.26 -21.29
N LEU A 425 -4.46 -19.20 -20.15
CA LEU A 425 -4.05 -19.87 -18.90
C LEU A 425 -5.09 -20.91 -18.43
N SER A 426 -6.06 -21.27 -19.27
CA SER A 426 -7.23 -22.05 -18.89
C SER A 426 -6.88 -23.38 -18.20
N ASP A 427 -5.91 -24.13 -18.73
CA ASP A 427 -5.47 -25.41 -18.16
C ASP A 427 -4.77 -25.21 -16.81
N ALA A 428 -3.91 -24.20 -16.73
CA ALA A 428 -3.21 -23.84 -15.48
C ALA A 428 -4.19 -23.38 -14.40
N ILE A 429 -5.18 -22.54 -14.75
CA ILE A 429 -6.24 -22.10 -13.86
C ILE A 429 -7.07 -23.29 -13.37
N SER A 430 -7.43 -24.21 -14.28
CA SER A 430 -8.20 -25.41 -13.93
C SER A 430 -7.44 -26.30 -12.95
N THR A 431 -6.13 -26.42 -13.11
CA THR A 431 -5.27 -27.17 -12.19
C THR A 431 -5.16 -26.47 -10.83
N CYS A 432 -4.86 -25.16 -10.83
CA CYS A 432 -4.65 -24.40 -9.60
C CYS A 432 -5.93 -24.29 -8.73
N LYS A 433 -7.10 -24.04 -9.33
CA LYS A 433 -8.36 -23.85 -8.57
C LYS A 433 -8.80 -25.07 -7.77
N ASN A 434 -8.34 -26.26 -8.16
CA ASN A 434 -8.69 -27.53 -7.51
C ASN A 434 -7.67 -27.92 -6.41
N ALA A 435 -6.54 -27.21 -6.32
CA ALA A 435 -5.48 -27.48 -5.37
C ALA A 435 -5.75 -26.84 -3.99
N GLN A 436 -5.40 -27.53 -2.91
CA GLN A 436 -5.37 -26.97 -1.57
C GLN A 436 -4.02 -26.30 -1.27
N SER A 437 -2.96 -26.75 -1.90
CA SER A 437 -1.60 -26.22 -1.73
C SER A 437 -0.89 -26.19 -3.10
N LEU A 438 -0.12 -25.13 -3.32
CA LEU A 438 0.66 -24.88 -4.53
C LEU A 438 2.09 -24.56 -4.16
N PHE A 439 3.05 -25.07 -4.92
CA PHE A 439 4.44 -24.65 -4.83
C PHE A 439 4.84 -23.83 -6.05
N TYR A 440 5.60 -22.78 -5.80
CA TYR A 440 6.22 -21.95 -6.83
C TYR A 440 7.73 -22.09 -6.72
N VAL A 441 8.40 -22.38 -7.82
CA VAL A 441 9.84 -22.63 -7.79
C VAL A 441 10.58 -21.86 -8.87
N GLY A 442 11.74 -21.37 -8.51
CA GLY A 442 12.67 -20.68 -9.41
C GLY A 442 14.10 -20.80 -8.90
N ARG A 443 15.06 -20.34 -9.70
CA ARG A 443 16.50 -20.26 -9.33
C ARG A 443 17.07 -18.88 -9.70
N GLY A 444 18.14 -18.48 -9.02
CA GLY A 444 18.76 -17.18 -9.26
C GLY A 444 17.73 -16.04 -9.11
N ALA A 445 17.72 -15.11 -10.05
CA ALA A 445 16.77 -13.99 -10.05
C ALA A 445 15.29 -14.42 -10.21
N PHE A 446 15.01 -15.66 -10.63
CA PHE A 446 13.65 -16.20 -10.72
C PHE A 446 13.14 -16.82 -9.41
N TYR A 447 14.00 -17.03 -8.42
CA TYR A 447 13.55 -17.42 -7.08
C TYR A 447 12.64 -16.35 -6.44
N PRO A 448 13.02 -15.07 -6.35
CA PRO A 448 12.09 -14.06 -5.82
C PRO A 448 10.86 -13.83 -6.72
N VAL A 449 10.89 -14.13 -8.02
CA VAL A 449 9.70 -14.16 -8.88
C VAL A 449 8.72 -15.25 -8.42
N SER A 450 9.24 -16.43 -8.02
CA SER A 450 8.41 -17.49 -7.46
C SER A 450 7.79 -17.12 -6.11
N LEU A 451 8.52 -16.38 -5.26
CA LEU A 451 7.99 -15.84 -4.00
C LEU A 451 6.81 -14.90 -4.25
N GLU A 452 6.95 -13.99 -5.23
CA GLU A 452 5.89 -13.03 -5.57
C GLU A 452 4.67 -13.71 -6.18
N GLY A 453 4.85 -14.70 -7.08
CA GLY A 453 3.75 -15.50 -7.63
C GLY A 453 2.97 -16.24 -6.54
N ALA A 454 3.67 -16.84 -5.59
CA ALA A 454 3.06 -17.51 -4.44
C ALA A 454 2.31 -16.51 -3.54
N LEU A 455 2.89 -15.31 -3.31
CA LEU A 455 2.24 -14.27 -2.53
C LEU A 455 0.94 -13.81 -3.19
N LYS A 456 0.93 -13.51 -4.48
CA LYS A 456 -0.30 -13.12 -5.21
C LYS A 456 -1.36 -14.20 -5.13
N MET A 457 -0.99 -15.47 -5.33
CA MET A 457 -1.94 -16.58 -5.25
C MET A 457 -2.59 -16.67 -3.86
N LYS A 458 -1.81 -16.66 -2.78
CA LYS A 458 -2.36 -16.77 -1.42
C LYS A 458 -3.21 -15.56 -1.01
N GLU A 459 -2.83 -14.34 -1.41
CA GLU A 459 -3.53 -13.11 -1.05
C GLU A 459 -4.97 -13.07 -1.56
N ILE A 460 -5.21 -13.48 -2.81
CA ILE A 460 -6.48 -13.27 -3.48
C ILE A 460 -7.32 -14.55 -3.67
N SER A 461 -6.68 -15.73 -3.78
CA SER A 461 -7.40 -17.00 -3.94
C SER A 461 -7.65 -17.72 -2.62
N TYR A 462 -6.82 -17.42 -1.59
CA TYR A 462 -6.77 -18.09 -0.28
C TYR A 462 -6.27 -19.54 -0.36
N ILE A 463 -5.71 -19.96 -1.48
CA ILE A 463 -5.00 -21.22 -1.60
C ILE A 463 -3.65 -21.09 -0.89
N HIS A 464 -3.27 -22.07 -0.09
CA HIS A 464 -1.94 -22.12 0.51
C HIS A 464 -0.89 -22.23 -0.61
N ALA A 465 -0.04 -21.22 -0.76
CA ALA A 465 0.98 -21.17 -1.80
C ALA A 465 2.33 -20.73 -1.23
N GLU A 466 3.38 -21.46 -1.54
CA GLU A 466 4.74 -21.18 -1.08
C GLU A 466 5.74 -21.10 -2.22
N GLY A 467 6.66 -20.12 -2.14
CA GLY A 467 7.76 -19.96 -3.08
C GLY A 467 9.06 -20.55 -2.53
N TYR A 468 9.80 -21.28 -3.35
CA TYR A 468 11.07 -21.88 -2.97
C TYR A 468 12.15 -21.66 -4.03
N ALA A 469 13.41 -21.58 -3.60
CA ALA A 469 14.51 -21.90 -4.48
C ALA A 469 14.44 -23.40 -4.82
N ALA A 470 14.38 -23.75 -6.12
CA ALA A 470 14.03 -25.11 -6.53
C ALA A 470 14.96 -26.19 -5.94
N GLY A 471 16.24 -25.86 -5.70
CA GLY A 471 17.18 -26.78 -5.05
C GLY A 471 16.85 -27.10 -3.60
N GLU A 472 16.19 -26.18 -2.89
CA GLU A 472 15.86 -26.32 -1.47
C GLU A 472 14.68 -27.28 -1.21
N LEU A 473 13.90 -27.64 -2.23
CA LEU A 473 12.83 -28.62 -2.08
C LEU A 473 13.32 -29.97 -1.53
N LYS A 474 14.56 -30.35 -1.82
CA LYS A 474 15.19 -31.59 -1.36
C LYS A 474 15.41 -31.63 0.15
N HIS A 475 15.46 -30.46 0.80
CA HIS A 475 15.81 -30.28 2.21
C HIS A 475 14.58 -30.19 3.12
N GLY A 476 13.46 -30.78 2.70
CA GLY A 476 12.23 -30.90 3.49
C GLY A 476 10.96 -30.83 2.66
N PRO A 477 10.70 -29.76 1.87
CA PRO A 477 9.41 -29.55 1.20
C PRO A 477 8.99 -30.67 0.22
N PHE A 478 9.91 -31.48 -0.31
CA PHE A 478 9.57 -32.67 -1.12
C PHE A 478 8.64 -33.64 -0.39
N ALA A 479 8.64 -33.67 0.94
CA ALA A 479 7.72 -34.49 1.72
C ALA A 479 6.24 -34.15 1.50
N LEU A 480 5.96 -32.92 1.03
CA LEU A 480 4.60 -32.41 0.77
C LEU A 480 4.15 -32.63 -0.69
N LEU A 481 5.05 -33.04 -1.59
CA LEU A 481 4.72 -33.23 -2.99
C LEU A 481 3.89 -34.51 -3.20
N SER A 482 2.82 -34.36 -3.93
CA SER A 482 1.91 -35.44 -4.33
C SER A 482 1.22 -35.07 -5.65
N LYS A 483 0.40 -35.97 -6.17
CA LYS A 483 -0.47 -35.69 -7.33
C LYS A 483 -1.46 -34.54 -7.12
N ASP A 484 -1.73 -34.18 -5.85
CA ASP A 484 -2.66 -33.13 -5.46
C ASP A 484 -1.94 -31.81 -5.12
N THR A 485 -0.61 -31.76 -5.33
CA THR A 485 0.23 -30.58 -5.02
C THR A 485 0.88 -30.06 -6.31
N PRO A 486 0.18 -29.28 -7.14
CA PRO A 486 0.77 -28.69 -8.35
C PRO A 486 1.94 -27.76 -8.02
N VAL A 487 2.93 -27.77 -8.91
CA VAL A 487 4.12 -26.93 -8.83
C VAL A 487 4.17 -26.00 -10.04
N ILE A 488 4.30 -24.70 -9.79
CA ILE A 488 4.53 -23.67 -10.81
C ILE A 488 6.04 -23.43 -10.88
N ALA A 489 6.67 -23.85 -11.98
CA ALA A 489 8.11 -23.73 -12.19
C ALA A 489 8.44 -22.60 -13.16
N ILE A 490 9.41 -21.75 -12.82
CA ILE A 490 9.93 -20.69 -13.69
C ILE A 490 11.29 -21.17 -14.20
N CYS A 491 11.35 -21.58 -15.48
CA CYS A 491 12.52 -22.19 -16.10
C CYS A 491 12.93 -21.39 -17.34
N MET A 492 13.93 -20.52 -17.17
CA MET A 492 14.40 -19.63 -18.23
C MET A 492 15.80 -20.05 -18.71
N PRO A 493 16.18 -19.70 -19.95
CA PRO A 493 17.45 -20.10 -20.56
C PRO A 493 18.62 -19.23 -20.01
N ASP A 494 18.95 -19.45 -18.75
CA ASP A 494 20.11 -18.87 -18.09
C ASP A 494 21.02 -19.97 -17.51
N ASP A 495 22.05 -19.60 -16.76
CA ASP A 495 23.00 -20.54 -16.15
C ASP A 495 22.33 -21.55 -15.19
N THR A 496 21.08 -21.30 -14.78
CA THR A 496 20.31 -22.17 -13.89
C THR A 496 19.44 -23.17 -14.63
N TYR A 497 19.30 -23.08 -15.96
CA TYR A 497 18.37 -23.88 -16.77
C TYR A 497 18.53 -25.38 -16.54
N GLY A 498 19.72 -25.95 -16.73
CA GLY A 498 19.95 -27.39 -16.57
C GLY A 498 19.63 -27.90 -15.16
N ALA A 499 19.88 -27.06 -14.14
CA ALA A 499 19.53 -27.39 -12.76
C ALA A 499 18.00 -27.34 -12.55
N MET A 500 17.29 -26.38 -13.19
CA MET A 500 15.83 -26.33 -13.15
C MET A 500 15.19 -27.55 -13.83
N ILE A 501 15.66 -27.94 -15.01
CA ILE A 501 15.22 -29.16 -15.70
C ILE A 501 15.38 -30.39 -14.79
N SER A 502 16.52 -30.53 -14.12
CA SER A 502 16.75 -31.63 -13.16
C SER A 502 15.76 -31.57 -11.99
N ASN A 503 15.50 -30.39 -11.41
CA ASN A 503 14.53 -30.26 -10.33
C ASN A 503 13.10 -30.55 -10.80
N ILE A 504 12.71 -30.15 -12.01
CA ILE A 504 11.41 -30.46 -12.60
C ILE A 504 11.25 -31.99 -12.73
N LYS A 505 12.24 -32.69 -13.25
CA LYS A 505 12.24 -34.17 -13.35
C LYS A 505 12.10 -34.85 -11.97
N GLU A 506 12.72 -34.28 -10.93
CA GLU A 506 12.60 -34.77 -9.53
C GLU A 506 11.20 -34.57 -8.95
N MET A 507 10.55 -33.44 -9.23
CA MET A 507 9.15 -33.16 -8.84
C MET A 507 8.18 -34.08 -9.56
N LYS A 508 8.36 -34.27 -10.87
CA LYS A 508 7.59 -35.22 -11.70
C LYS A 508 7.73 -36.67 -11.19
N ALA A 509 8.93 -37.09 -10.81
CA ALA A 509 9.16 -38.42 -10.25
C ALA A 509 8.40 -38.71 -8.94
N ARG A 510 7.94 -37.65 -8.25
CA ARG A 510 7.08 -37.71 -7.05
C ARG A 510 5.60 -37.57 -7.35
N GLY A 511 5.25 -37.52 -8.64
CA GLY A 511 3.87 -37.45 -9.10
C GLY A 511 3.24 -36.05 -9.04
N ALA A 512 3.99 -35.01 -8.71
CA ALA A 512 3.47 -33.66 -8.69
C ALA A 512 3.17 -33.15 -10.12
N PRO A 513 1.98 -32.61 -10.40
CA PRO A 513 1.72 -31.88 -11.63
C PRO A 513 2.61 -30.64 -11.74
N VAL A 514 3.28 -30.45 -12.88
CA VAL A 514 4.16 -29.29 -13.09
C VAL A 514 3.63 -28.40 -14.20
N ILE A 515 3.38 -27.15 -13.85
CA ILE A 515 3.08 -26.04 -14.76
C ILE A 515 4.38 -25.25 -14.90
N ALA A 516 4.92 -25.13 -16.11
CA ALA A 516 6.17 -24.40 -16.30
C ALA A 516 6.01 -23.16 -17.19
N LEU A 517 6.58 -22.04 -16.73
CA LEU A 517 6.86 -20.88 -17.55
C LEU A 517 8.26 -21.05 -18.16
N GLY A 518 8.36 -20.93 -19.47
CA GLY A 518 9.62 -21.01 -20.20
C GLY A 518 9.53 -20.20 -21.48
N ILE A 519 10.61 -20.12 -22.26
CA ILE A 519 10.59 -19.36 -23.50
C ILE A 519 9.91 -20.13 -24.63
N GLU A 520 9.30 -19.40 -25.54
CA GLU A 520 8.72 -19.95 -26.76
C GLU A 520 9.75 -20.75 -27.56
N GLY A 521 9.36 -21.98 -27.99
CA GLY A 521 10.22 -22.90 -28.71
C GLY A 521 11.10 -23.81 -27.84
N ASP A 522 10.96 -23.78 -26.52
CA ASP A 522 11.67 -24.68 -25.61
C ASP A 522 11.00 -26.09 -25.62
N GLY A 523 11.40 -26.92 -26.55
CA GLY A 523 10.87 -28.30 -26.71
C GLY A 523 11.26 -29.19 -25.53
N GLU A 524 12.48 -29.10 -24.99
CA GLU A 524 12.91 -29.93 -23.85
C GLU A 524 12.03 -29.72 -22.64
N LEU A 525 11.75 -28.45 -22.30
CA LEU A 525 10.89 -28.13 -21.17
C LEU A 525 9.44 -28.54 -21.43
N ALA A 526 8.93 -28.30 -22.64
CA ALA A 526 7.55 -28.63 -23.01
C ALA A 526 7.28 -30.14 -22.93
N ASP A 527 8.26 -30.97 -23.26
CA ASP A 527 8.12 -32.43 -23.27
C ASP A 527 8.08 -33.05 -21.86
N ILE A 528 8.60 -32.39 -20.85
CA ILE A 528 8.72 -32.93 -19.48
C ILE A 528 7.65 -32.43 -18.48
N VAL A 529 6.93 -31.38 -18.82
CA VAL A 529 5.93 -30.76 -17.92
C VAL A 529 4.50 -31.11 -18.32
N ASP A 530 3.54 -30.96 -17.42
CA ASP A 530 2.14 -31.22 -17.71
C ASP A 530 1.48 -30.05 -18.45
N ILE A 531 1.87 -28.84 -18.12
CA ILE A 531 1.37 -27.62 -18.75
C ILE A 531 2.57 -26.68 -19.00
N PHE A 532 2.76 -26.31 -20.27
CA PHE A 532 3.79 -25.37 -20.69
C PHE A 532 3.18 -24.01 -21.03
N ILE A 533 3.67 -22.95 -20.40
CA ILE A 533 3.27 -21.56 -20.66
C ILE A 533 4.44 -20.86 -21.36
N PRO A 534 4.38 -20.72 -22.70
CA PRO A 534 5.46 -20.08 -23.46
C PRO A 534 5.47 -18.56 -23.25
N LEU A 535 6.65 -17.99 -22.99
CA LEU A 535 6.91 -16.55 -22.89
C LEU A 535 7.76 -16.09 -24.08
N PRO A 536 7.70 -14.79 -24.45
CA PRO A 536 8.52 -14.23 -25.52
C PRO A 536 10.02 -14.41 -25.25
N LYS A 537 10.79 -14.74 -26.29
CA LYS A 537 12.25 -14.81 -26.21
C LYS A 537 12.84 -13.41 -26.17
N THR A 538 13.19 -12.93 -24.98
CA THR A 538 13.65 -11.56 -24.71
C THR A 538 14.88 -11.56 -23.79
N HIS A 539 15.37 -10.37 -23.48
CA HIS A 539 16.43 -10.20 -22.47
C HIS A 539 15.95 -10.65 -21.08
N ARG A 540 16.83 -11.20 -20.25
CA ARG A 540 16.53 -11.71 -18.89
C ARG A 540 15.73 -10.74 -18.02
N PHE A 541 16.03 -9.42 -18.05
CA PHE A 541 15.27 -8.43 -17.30
C PHE A 541 13.80 -8.38 -17.73
N VAL A 542 13.55 -8.55 -19.04
CA VAL A 542 12.19 -8.59 -19.60
C VAL A 542 11.50 -9.90 -19.28
N GLN A 543 12.22 -11.03 -19.28
CA GLN A 543 11.68 -12.33 -18.89
C GLN A 543 11.19 -12.34 -17.43
N ILE A 544 11.89 -11.65 -16.52
CA ILE A 544 11.42 -11.45 -15.14
C ILE A 544 10.05 -10.75 -15.14
N LEU A 545 9.91 -9.66 -15.87
CA LEU A 545 8.67 -8.88 -15.94
C LEU A 545 7.51 -9.69 -16.56
N THR A 546 7.75 -10.36 -17.70
CA THR A 546 6.72 -11.17 -18.36
C THR A 546 6.28 -12.36 -17.52
N SER A 547 7.22 -13.00 -16.78
CA SER A 547 6.89 -14.06 -15.84
C SER A 547 5.97 -13.56 -14.72
N LEU A 548 6.28 -12.40 -14.13
CA LEU A 548 5.49 -11.80 -13.06
C LEU A 548 4.07 -11.46 -13.51
N VAL A 549 3.91 -10.88 -14.71
CA VAL A 549 2.60 -10.54 -15.26
C VAL A 549 1.75 -11.79 -15.47
N VAL A 550 2.33 -12.85 -16.01
CA VAL A 550 1.63 -14.14 -16.20
C VAL A 550 1.23 -14.75 -14.85
N LEU A 551 2.11 -14.70 -13.84
CA LEU A 551 1.78 -15.19 -12.50
C LEU A 551 0.68 -14.38 -11.82
N GLN A 552 0.64 -13.05 -12.02
CA GLN A 552 -0.45 -12.21 -11.54
C GLN A 552 -1.78 -12.56 -12.23
N LEU A 553 -1.78 -12.76 -13.55
CA LEU A 553 -2.96 -13.18 -14.30
C LEU A 553 -3.45 -14.57 -13.86
N LEU A 554 -2.53 -15.52 -13.64
CA LEU A 554 -2.85 -16.86 -13.13
C LEU A 554 -3.53 -16.76 -11.76
N ALA A 555 -2.98 -15.98 -10.84
CA ALA A 555 -3.56 -15.76 -9.52
C ALA A 555 -4.95 -15.08 -9.61
N TYR A 556 -5.07 -14.02 -10.42
CA TYR A 556 -6.32 -13.30 -10.65
C TYR A 556 -7.43 -14.21 -11.18
N HIS A 557 -7.17 -14.91 -12.28
CA HIS A 557 -8.18 -15.77 -12.90
C HIS A 557 -8.56 -16.98 -12.02
N THR A 558 -7.59 -17.54 -11.27
CA THR A 558 -7.85 -18.60 -10.29
C THR A 558 -8.77 -18.09 -9.18
N ALA A 559 -8.51 -16.90 -8.64
CA ALA A 559 -9.34 -16.31 -7.60
C ALA A 559 -10.76 -15.98 -8.08
N VAL A 560 -10.90 -15.45 -9.31
CA VAL A 560 -12.20 -15.19 -9.94
C VAL A 560 -12.96 -16.50 -10.16
N ALA A 561 -12.31 -17.57 -10.62
CA ALA A 561 -12.91 -18.89 -10.80
C ALA A 561 -13.38 -19.53 -9.48
N LEU A 562 -12.79 -19.10 -8.35
CA LEU A 562 -13.20 -19.49 -7.00
C LEU A 562 -14.25 -18.53 -6.39
N GLY A 563 -14.72 -17.52 -7.13
CA GLY A 563 -15.69 -16.53 -6.65
C GLY A 563 -15.15 -15.61 -5.55
N ARG A 564 -13.84 -15.33 -5.54
CA ARG A 564 -13.20 -14.47 -4.54
C ARG A 564 -13.25 -13.00 -4.93
N ASP A 565 -13.31 -12.10 -3.94
CA ASP A 565 -13.16 -10.66 -4.15
C ASP A 565 -11.66 -10.35 -4.33
N VAL A 566 -11.24 -10.10 -5.56
CA VAL A 566 -9.83 -9.87 -5.91
C VAL A 566 -9.37 -8.45 -5.64
N ASP A 567 -10.30 -7.49 -5.58
CA ASP A 567 -9.98 -6.08 -5.28
C ASP A 567 -9.81 -5.86 -3.77
N LYS A 568 -10.61 -6.56 -2.96
CA LYS A 568 -10.65 -6.42 -1.50
C LYS A 568 -10.63 -7.80 -0.82
N PRO A 569 -9.50 -8.51 -0.86
CA PRO A 569 -9.37 -9.81 -0.21
C PRO A 569 -9.53 -9.68 1.31
N ARG A 570 -10.06 -10.74 1.93
CA ARG A 570 -10.31 -10.75 3.39
C ARG A 570 -9.02 -10.58 4.19
N ASN A 571 -9.11 -9.90 5.32
CA ASN A 571 -8.02 -9.73 6.31
C ASN A 571 -6.76 -9.05 5.76
N LEU A 572 -6.86 -8.34 4.63
CA LEU A 572 -5.75 -7.58 4.06
C LEU A 572 -6.15 -6.12 3.86
N ALA A 573 -5.17 -5.24 4.02
CA ALA A 573 -5.29 -3.82 3.75
C ALA A 573 -4.19 -3.38 2.76
N LYS A 574 -4.47 -2.39 1.91
CA LYS A 574 -3.54 -1.91 0.86
C LYS A 574 -2.21 -1.41 1.42
N SER A 575 -2.22 -0.85 2.63
CA SER A 575 -1.03 -0.29 3.24
C SER A 575 -1.14 -0.41 4.76
N VAL A 576 -0.05 -0.79 5.43
CA VAL A 576 0.02 -1.01 6.88
C VAL A 576 0.74 0.18 7.51
N THR A 577 -0.01 1.03 8.23
CA THR A 577 0.52 2.28 8.84
C THR A 577 0.69 2.20 10.34
N VAL A 578 0.52 1.03 10.92
CA VAL A 578 0.75 0.73 12.34
C VAL A 578 1.70 -0.46 12.44
N GLU A 579 2.52 -0.50 13.49
CA GLU A 579 3.41 -1.63 13.82
C GLU A 579 2.66 -2.75 14.50
#